data_285297afecfe5e9062507fdaf8692394
#
_entry.id   285297afecfe5e9062507fdaf8692394
#
_cell.length_a   1.000
_cell.length_b   1.000
_cell.length_c   1.000
_cell.angle_alpha   90.00
_cell.angle_beta   90.00
_cell.angle_gamma   90.00
#
_symmetry.space_group_name_H-M   'P 1'
#
loop_
_entity.id
_entity.type
_entity.pdbx_description
1 polymer ?
#
loop_
_entity_poly.entity_id
_entity_poly.type
_entity_poly.pdbx_seq_one_letter_code
_entity_poly.pdbx_strand_id
1 'polypeptide(L)'
;MKKNQGKIVVVLFLIFQLKSYSQGCSDAGFCTINSFKPNSEIAAKKNHLKLGMFTGSADNSVSVWGNYVEYHTQLSDQFSFDTKLTSLAQNGNGYTSFGLGDLFLSSNYKLNPNWTVTVGTKIPLTNSNKKENGVSLPMDYQSSLGTLDAIVGLGYQINKLQFVLAWQQPLTQNKNQFLAENSNTPTILKQFQSTNGFKRSGDILFRVAYPLALNNKLQFTTGLLPIYHLDNDRYIDLSGKEKSIEGSKGLTLNGNVFLDYALNTTNRLQLNIGMPLVVRDARPDGLTRGFIATLEYKFQF
;
A
#
# COMPACT_ATOMS: atom_id res chain seq x y z
N MET A 1 -8.70 32.19 -27.24
CA MET A 1 -8.29 31.02 -26.43
C MET A 1 -7.36 31.30 -25.23
N LYS A 2 -7.27 32.55 -24.70
CA LYS A 2 -6.36 32.88 -23.56
C LYS A 2 -7.03 32.99 -22.17
N LYS A 3 -8.34 32.82 -22.05
CA LYS A 3 -9.09 33.11 -20.81
C LYS A 3 -9.27 31.92 -19.84
N ASN A 4 -8.93 30.69 -20.25
CA ASN A 4 -9.11 29.48 -19.40
C ASN A 4 -7.83 28.98 -18.71
N GLN A 5 -6.65 29.43 -19.11
CA GLN A 5 -5.39 28.99 -18.50
C GLN A 5 -5.22 29.52 -17.07
N GLY A 6 -5.71 30.73 -16.78
CA GLY A 6 -5.63 31.31 -15.43
C GLY A 6 -6.48 30.59 -14.38
N LYS A 7 -7.62 30.00 -14.79
CA LYS A 7 -8.51 29.28 -13.86
C LYS A 7 -7.95 27.91 -13.48
N ILE A 8 -7.22 27.25 -14.37
CA ILE A 8 -6.57 25.95 -14.09
C ILE A 8 -5.40 26.13 -13.11
N VAL A 9 -4.62 27.20 -13.25
CA VAL A 9 -3.50 27.50 -12.34
C VAL A 9 -4.00 27.85 -10.94
N VAL A 10 -5.10 28.61 -10.81
CA VAL A 10 -5.69 28.95 -9.51
C VAL A 10 -6.27 27.72 -8.81
N VAL A 11 -6.89 26.81 -9.53
CA VAL A 11 -7.39 25.54 -8.96
C VAL A 11 -6.23 24.64 -8.50
N LEU A 12 -5.13 24.57 -9.26
CA LEU A 12 -3.93 23.83 -8.82
C LEU A 12 -3.29 24.49 -7.57
N PHE A 13 -3.29 25.82 -7.44
CA PHE A 13 -2.70 26.50 -6.28
C PHE A 13 -3.55 26.40 -5.01
N LEU A 14 -4.87 26.29 -5.12
CA LEU A 14 -5.78 26.08 -3.99
C LEU A 14 -5.68 24.66 -3.40
N ILE A 15 -5.29 23.67 -4.21
CA ILE A 15 -5.08 22.29 -3.74
C ILE A 15 -3.82 22.18 -2.86
N PHE A 16 -2.85 23.10 -2.99
CA PHE A 16 -1.59 23.08 -2.22
C PHE A 16 -1.70 23.67 -0.79
N GLN A 17 -2.83 24.28 -0.41
CA GLN A 17 -3.01 24.90 0.91
C GLN A 17 -3.72 23.99 1.94
N LEU A 18 -4.12 22.77 1.56
CA LEU A 18 -4.67 21.83 2.51
C LEU A 18 -3.53 21.25 3.36
N LYS A 19 -3.57 21.48 4.66
CA LYS A 19 -2.73 20.77 5.63
C LYS A 19 -3.04 19.28 5.45
N SER A 20 -2.23 18.60 4.66
CA SER A 20 -2.41 17.19 4.33
C SER A 20 -1.94 16.33 5.49
N TYR A 21 -2.88 15.88 6.28
CA TYR A 21 -2.70 14.67 7.09
C TYR A 21 -2.86 13.48 6.14
N SER A 22 -1.83 12.72 5.90
CA SER A 22 -1.75 11.94 4.69
C SER A 22 -1.57 10.43 4.93
N GLN A 23 -2.38 9.59 4.30
CA GLN A 23 -2.20 8.13 4.20
C GLN A 23 -2.34 7.68 2.76
N GLY A 24 -1.23 7.26 2.14
CA GLY A 24 -1.26 6.49 0.92
C GLY A 24 -1.18 4.99 1.25
N CYS A 25 -1.86 4.13 0.49
CA CYS A 25 -1.57 2.71 0.55
C CYS A 25 -0.18 2.48 -0.04
N SER A 26 0.79 2.10 0.79
CA SER A 26 2.14 1.79 0.33
C SER A 26 2.14 0.54 -0.55
N ASP A 27 3.18 0.36 -1.37
CA ASP A 27 3.39 -0.88 -2.12
C ASP A 27 3.70 -2.09 -1.21
N ALA A 28 3.81 -1.88 0.10
CA ALA A 28 3.83 -2.92 1.11
C ALA A 28 2.43 -3.43 1.50
N GLY A 29 1.35 -2.77 1.05
CA GLY A 29 -0.03 -3.14 1.37
C GLY A 29 -0.70 -4.02 0.30
N PHE A 30 -1.74 -4.78 0.69
CA PHE A 30 -2.49 -5.64 -0.24
C PHE A 30 -3.22 -4.88 -1.35
N CYS A 31 -3.50 -3.60 -1.14
CA CYS A 31 -4.09 -2.70 -2.15
C CYS A 31 -3.22 -2.52 -3.40
N THR A 32 -1.97 -2.99 -3.37
CA THR A 32 -1.00 -2.89 -4.46
C THR A 32 -0.80 -4.20 -5.22
N ILE A 33 -1.53 -5.25 -4.86
CA ILE A 33 -1.60 -6.50 -5.63
C ILE A 33 -2.05 -6.16 -7.07
N ASN A 34 -1.43 -6.80 -8.05
CA ASN A 34 -1.63 -6.48 -9.47
C ASN A 34 -3.10 -6.45 -9.88
N SER A 35 -3.87 -7.47 -9.49
CA SER A 35 -5.31 -7.57 -9.79
C SER A 35 -6.19 -6.50 -9.12
N PHE A 36 -5.66 -5.80 -8.12
CA PHE A 36 -6.37 -4.71 -7.43
C PHE A 36 -5.96 -3.33 -7.93
N LYS A 37 -4.89 -3.23 -8.73
CA LYS A 37 -4.53 -1.99 -9.44
C LYS A 37 -5.44 -1.76 -10.65
N PRO A 38 -5.64 -0.51 -11.08
CA PRO A 38 -6.37 -0.24 -12.32
C PRO A 38 -5.69 -0.89 -13.53
N ASN A 39 -6.50 -1.50 -14.39
CA ASN A 39 -6.01 -2.07 -15.63
C ASN A 39 -5.69 -0.98 -16.65
N SER A 40 -4.57 -1.11 -17.34
CA SER A 40 -4.27 -0.30 -18.51
C SER A 40 -5.05 -0.85 -19.73
N GLU A 41 -5.76 0.03 -20.45
CA GLU A 41 -6.47 -0.32 -21.70
C GLU A 41 -5.51 -0.67 -22.85
N ILE A 42 -4.22 -0.39 -22.70
CA ILE A 42 -3.21 -0.69 -23.72
C ILE A 42 -2.96 -2.21 -23.69
N ALA A 43 -3.00 -2.88 -24.84
CA ALA A 43 -2.88 -4.33 -24.98
C ALA A 43 -1.76 -4.94 -24.13
N ALA A 44 -2.11 -5.93 -23.30
CA ALA A 44 -1.16 -6.62 -22.43
C ALA A 44 -0.78 -7.97 -23.06
N LYS A 45 0.50 -8.33 -22.97
CA LYS A 45 0.97 -9.70 -23.25
C LYS A 45 0.70 -10.61 -22.06
N LYS A 46 0.77 -11.93 -22.30
CA LYS A 46 0.44 -12.97 -21.30
C LYS A 46 1.34 -12.92 -20.06
N ASN A 47 2.63 -12.55 -20.23
CA ASN A 47 3.59 -12.52 -19.14
C ASN A 47 4.21 -11.14 -19.00
N HIS A 48 4.51 -10.74 -17.78
CA HIS A 48 5.27 -9.52 -17.55
C HIS A 48 6.04 -9.55 -16.22
N LEU A 49 7.15 -8.83 -16.24
CA LEU A 49 7.95 -8.51 -15.07
C LEU A 49 7.83 -7.01 -14.79
N LYS A 50 7.62 -6.64 -13.53
CA LYS A 50 7.64 -5.24 -13.08
C LYS A 50 8.73 -5.03 -12.06
N LEU A 51 9.42 -3.91 -12.20
CA LEU A 51 10.34 -3.37 -11.21
C LEU A 51 9.77 -2.05 -10.73
N GLY A 52 9.52 -1.93 -9.45
CA GLY A 52 8.95 -0.73 -8.87
C GLY A 52 9.82 -0.19 -7.75
N MET A 53 9.83 1.14 -7.62
CA MET A 53 10.38 1.85 -6.48
C MET A 53 9.38 2.91 -6.04
N PHE A 54 9.29 3.08 -4.73
CA PHE A 54 8.40 4.07 -4.15
C PHE A 54 9.07 4.83 -3.02
N THR A 55 8.57 6.02 -2.79
CA THR A 55 8.95 6.87 -1.66
C THR A 55 7.71 7.46 -1.03
N GLY A 56 7.79 7.70 0.26
CA GLY A 56 6.70 8.30 1.02
C GLY A 56 7.14 8.71 2.42
N SER A 57 6.17 9.10 3.24
CA SER A 57 6.39 9.47 4.63
C SER A 57 5.47 8.68 5.55
N ALA A 58 5.98 8.20 6.65
CA ALA A 58 5.22 7.67 7.77
C ALA A 58 4.99 8.79 8.83
N ASP A 59 4.32 8.44 9.93
CA ASP A 59 4.15 9.34 11.05
C ASP A 59 5.48 9.68 11.72
N ASN A 60 5.47 10.68 12.59
CA ASN A 60 6.61 11.08 13.41
C ASN A 60 7.91 11.33 12.61
N SER A 61 7.79 11.98 11.44
CA SER A 61 8.93 12.36 10.59
C SER A 61 9.79 11.18 10.10
N VAL A 62 9.21 10.01 9.93
CA VAL A 62 9.88 8.87 9.32
C VAL A 62 9.65 8.91 7.80
N SER A 63 10.74 8.94 7.03
CA SER A 63 10.72 8.77 5.57
C SER A 63 10.82 7.29 5.22
N VAL A 64 10.11 6.88 4.17
CA VAL A 64 10.07 5.49 3.71
C VAL A 64 10.44 5.43 2.23
N TRP A 65 11.30 4.49 1.90
CA TRP A 65 11.68 4.11 0.55
C TRP A 65 11.49 2.61 0.39
N GLY A 66 11.01 2.19 -0.74
CA GLY A 66 10.85 0.77 -0.99
C GLY A 66 11.05 0.40 -2.44
N ASN A 67 11.29 -0.89 -2.65
CA ASN A 67 11.39 -1.49 -3.96
C ASN A 67 10.56 -2.76 -4.01
N TYR A 68 10.16 -3.15 -5.21
CA TYR A 68 9.56 -4.45 -5.42
C TYR A 68 9.86 -5.01 -6.81
N VAL A 69 9.82 -6.31 -6.88
CA VAL A 69 9.78 -7.08 -8.11
C VAL A 69 8.47 -7.83 -8.15
N GLU A 70 7.74 -7.73 -9.27
CA GLU A 70 6.48 -8.42 -9.46
C GLU A 70 6.50 -9.18 -10.79
N TYR A 71 6.18 -10.46 -10.74
CA TYR A 71 6.03 -11.33 -11.90
C TYR A 71 4.57 -11.73 -12.06
N HIS A 72 4.05 -11.58 -13.27
CA HIS A 72 2.73 -12.03 -13.67
C HIS A 72 2.82 -13.06 -14.79
N THR A 73 2.06 -14.12 -14.68
CA THR A 73 1.92 -15.11 -15.75
C THR A 73 0.45 -15.46 -15.97
N GLN A 74 0.03 -15.48 -17.23
CA GLN A 74 -1.27 -15.94 -17.64
C GLN A 74 -1.16 -17.42 -18.06
N LEU A 75 -1.72 -18.31 -17.25
CA LEU A 75 -1.67 -19.76 -17.47
C LEU A 75 -2.74 -20.22 -18.45
N SER A 76 -3.90 -19.54 -18.50
CA SER A 76 -4.96 -19.76 -19.46
C SER A 76 -5.70 -18.45 -19.74
N ASP A 77 -6.68 -18.45 -20.62
CA ASP A 77 -7.49 -17.23 -20.88
C ASP A 77 -8.28 -16.77 -19.65
N GLN A 78 -8.54 -17.66 -18.71
CA GLN A 78 -9.29 -17.37 -17.49
C GLN A 78 -8.39 -17.29 -16.24
N PHE A 79 -7.23 -17.94 -16.22
CA PHE A 79 -6.43 -18.09 -15.01
C PHE A 79 -5.06 -17.45 -15.13
N SER A 80 -4.70 -16.61 -14.15
CA SER A 80 -3.38 -15.99 -14.03
C SER A 80 -2.86 -16.05 -12.60
N PHE A 81 -1.55 -15.91 -12.46
CA PHE A 81 -0.84 -15.93 -11.19
C PHE A 81 0.11 -14.75 -11.09
N ASP A 82 0.16 -14.14 -9.90
CA ASP A 82 1.06 -13.03 -9.59
C ASP A 82 1.93 -13.38 -8.37
N THR A 83 3.19 -12.99 -8.45
CA THR A 83 4.13 -13.04 -7.33
C THR A 83 4.77 -11.67 -7.17
N LYS A 84 4.78 -11.09 -5.96
CA LYS A 84 5.42 -9.81 -5.67
C LYS A 84 6.28 -9.92 -4.41
N LEU A 85 7.54 -9.53 -4.53
CA LEU A 85 8.50 -9.42 -3.42
C LEU A 85 8.79 -7.96 -3.15
N THR A 86 8.74 -7.53 -1.89
CA THR A 86 8.98 -6.15 -1.47
C THR A 86 10.19 -6.03 -0.58
N SER A 87 10.81 -4.83 -0.56
CA SER A 87 11.80 -4.42 0.43
C SER A 87 11.56 -2.96 0.83
N LEU A 88 11.85 -2.62 2.09
CA LEU A 88 11.64 -1.28 2.63
C LEU A 88 12.88 -0.79 3.37
N ALA A 89 13.11 0.52 3.25
CA ALA A 89 14.03 1.28 4.08
C ALA A 89 13.27 2.41 4.76
N GLN A 90 13.51 2.62 6.05
CA GLN A 90 12.92 3.68 6.85
C GLN A 90 14.03 4.50 7.50
N ASN A 91 13.87 5.82 7.49
CA ASN A 91 14.85 6.74 8.09
C ASN A 91 14.12 7.90 8.78
N GLY A 92 14.54 8.22 10.01
CA GLY A 92 14.00 9.34 10.78
C GLY A 92 14.46 9.26 12.23
N ASN A 93 14.42 10.37 12.94
CA ASN A 93 14.72 10.45 14.39
C ASN A 93 16.07 9.85 14.80
N GLY A 94 17.07 9.85 13.91
CA GLY A 94 18.38 9.24 14.15
C GLY A 94 18.42 7.72 13.95
N TYR A 95 17.33 7.08 13.54
CA TYR A 95 17.25 5.64 13.25
C TYR A 95 17.13 5.38 11.77
N THR A 96 17.78 4.31 11.30
CA THR A 96 17.68 3.83 9.92
C THR A 96 17.47 2.33 9.93
N SER A 97 16.54 1.89 9.13
CA SER A 97 16.22 0.47 8.99
C SER A 97 16.10 0.10 7.53
N PHE A 98 16.52 -1.12 7.19
CA PHE A 98 16.31 -1.73 5.87
C PHE A 98 16.03 -3.22 6.08
N GLY A 99 15.13 -3.77 5.28
CA GLY A 99 14.85 -5.21 5.29
C GLY A 99 13.97 -5.65 4.12
N LEU A 100 13.96 -6.95 3.88
CA LEU A 100 12.93 -7.57 3.05
C LEU A 100 11.58 -7.33 3.73
N GLY A 101 10.57 -7.08 2.92
CA GLY A 101 9.20 -6.87 3.39
C GLY A 101 8.40 -8.17 3.37
N ASP A 102 7.48 -8.25 2.41
CA ASP A 102 6.54 -9.35 2.28
C ASP A 102 6.64 -9.98 0.89
N LEU A 103 6.32 -11.27 0.82
CA LEU A 103 6.05 -11.99 -0.41
C LEU A 103 4.52 -12.10 -0.58
N PHE A 104 3.98 -11.51 -1.65
CA PHE A 104 2.59 -11.67 -2.04
C PHE A 104 2.48 -12.72 -3.14
N LEU A 105 1.57 -13.64 -2.97
CA LEU A 105 1.19 -14.64 -3.98
C LEU A 105 -0.30 -14.51 -4.22
N SER A 106 -0.74 -14.42 -5.48
CA SER A 106 -2.16 -14.36 -5.80
C SER A 106 -2.50 -15.06 -7.09
N SER A 107 -3.66 -15.68 -7.11
CA SER A 107 -4.28 -16.33 -8.26
C SER A 107 -5.52 -15.54 -8.64
N ASN A 108 -5.71 -15.31 -9.94
CA ASN A 108 -6.85 -14.58 -10.46
C ASN A 108 -7.62 -15.47 -11.44
N TYR A 109 -8.93 -15.49 -11.27
CA TYR A 109 -9.83 -16.23 -12.14
C TYR A 109 -10.88 -15.30 -12.77
N LYS A 110 -10.88 -15.20 -14.10
CA LYS A 110 -11.89 -14.46 -14.86
C LYS A 110 -13.14 -15.32 -15.00
N LEU A 111 -14.20 -14.96 -14.27
CA LEU A 111 -15.50 -15.61 -14.39
C LEU A 111 -16.14 -15.32 -15.77
N ASN A 112 -15.97 -14.10 -16.25
CA ASN A 112 -16.39 -13.60 -17.55
C ASN A 112 -15.58 -12.34 -17.89
N PRO A 113 -15.79 -11.67 -19.05
CA PRO A 113 -15.02 -10.48 -19.41
C PRO A 113 -15.06 -9.33 -18.38
N ASN A 114 -16.10 -9.27 -17.53
CA ASN A 114 -16.34 -8.18 -16.60
C ASN A 114 -15.94 -8.52 -15.16
N TRP A 115 -15.91 -9.80 -14.76
CA TRP A 115 -15.72 -10.23 -13.38
C TRP A 115 -14.43 -11.03 -13.21
N THR A 116 -13.66 -10.66 -12.21
CA THR A 116 -12.43 -11.38 -11.81
C THR A 116 -12.45 -11.65 -10.31
N VAL A 117 -12.21 -12.89 -9.92
CA VAL A 117 -11.99 -13.28 -8.52
C VAL A 117 -10.50 -13.41 -8.29
N THR A 118 -10.01 -12.89 -7.17
CA THR A 118 -8.62 -13.00 -6.71
C THR A 118 -8.59 -13.69 -5.37
N VAL A 119 -7.71 -14.67 -5.23
CA VAL A 119 -7.37 -15.29 -3.94
C VAL A 119 -5.85 -15.22 -3.79
N GLY A 120 -5.39 -14.79 -2.63
CA GLY A 120 -3.97 -14.62 -2.39
C GLY A 120 -3.58 -14.70 -0.93
N THR A 121 -2.29 -14.59 -0.70
CA THR A 121 -1.69 -14.56 0.63
C THR A 121 -0.52 -13.58 0.65
N LYS A 122 -0.30 -12.98 1.81
CA LYS A 122 0.91 -12.21 2.14
C LYS A 122 1.71 -13.00 3.14
N ILE A 123 2.94 -13.33 2.80
CA ILE A 123 3.88 -14.09 3.62
C ILE A 123 4.96 -13.12 4.14
N PRO A 124 5.08 -12.90 5.45
CA PRO A 124 6.10 -12.01 6.00
C PRO A 124 7.48 -12.68 5.90
N LEU A 125 8.48 -11.91 5.46
CA LEU A 125 9.87 -12.38 5.41
C LEU A 125 10.66 -11.96 6.65
N THR A 126 10.03 -11.23 7.57
CA THR A 126 10.58 -10.84 8.87
C THR A 126 9.54 -11.01 9.98
N ASN A 127 10.01 -11.06 11.23
CA ASN A 127 9.15 -11.15 12.41
C ASN A 127 8.70 -9.77 12.95
N SER A 128 9.03 -8.69 12.25
CA SER A 128 8.73 -7.30 12.62
C SER A 128 9.23 -6.88 14.00
N ASN A 129 10.37 -7.39 14.42
CA ASN A 129 11.00 -7.07 15.70
C ASN A 129 12.47 -6.68 15.53
N LYS A 130 12.75 -5.78 14.58
CA LYS A 130 14.08 -5.20 14.44
C LYS A 130 14.43 -4.40 15.70
N LYS A 131 15.66 -4.59 16.17
CA LYS A 131 16.19 -3.94 17.37
C LYS A 131 17.39 -3.08 17.01
N GLU A 132 17.60 -2.04 17.79
CA GLU A 132 18.81 -1.24 17.77
C GLU A 132 19.28 -1.02 19.22
N ASN A 133 20.56 -1.29 19.50
CA ASN A 133 21.14 -1.26 20.86
C ASN A 133 20.31 -2.06 21.89
N GLY A 134 19.76 -3.21 21.48
CA GLY A 134 18.96 -4.08 22.35
C GLY A 134 17.49 -3.65 22.53
N VAL A 135 17.11 -2.45 22.08
CA VAL A 135 15.74 -1.93 22.14
C VAL A 135 14.99 -2.24 20.84
N SER A 136 13.78 -2.78 20.96
CA SER A 136 12.91 -2.99 19.79
C SER A 136 12.47 -1.65 19.22
N LEU A 137 12.49 -1.54 17.87
CA LEU A 137 12.01 -0.37 17.17
C LEU A 137 10.49 -0.46 16.96
N PRO A 138 9.78 0.69 16.94
CA PRO A 138 8.37 0.76 16.62
C PRO A 138 8.06 0.24 15.20
N MET A 139 6.78 -0.02 14.91
CA MET A 139 6.36 -0.57 13.62
C MET A 139 6.73 0.32 12.44
N ASP A 140 6.90 1.61 12.65
CA ASP A 140 7.34 2.58 11.64
C ASP A 140 8.75 2.30 11.07
N TYR A 141 9.55 1.51 11.77
CA TYR A 141 10.89 1.06 11.33
C TYR A 141 10.94 -0.43 10.97
N GLN A 142 9.79 -1.10 10.87
CA GLN A 142 9.73 -2.50 10.46
C GLN A 142 9.44 -2.60 8.96
N SER A 143 10.15 -3.47 8.25
CA SER A 143 9.99 -3.66 6.80
C SER A 143 8.77 -4.51 6.41
N SER A 144 8.12 -5.16 7.37
CA SER A 144 6.93 -5.98 7.22
C SER A 144 6.03 -5.81 8.43
N LEU A 145 4.75 -6.15 8.31
CA LEU A 145 3.85 -6.31 9.45
C LEU A 145 4.13 -7.59 10.26
N GLY A 146 4.91 -8.53 9.73
CA GLY A 146 5.22 -9.81 10.38
C GLY A 146 4.03 -10.75 10.52
N THR A 147 2.99 -10.57 9.72
CA THR A 147 1.77 -11.40 9.75
C THR A 147 1.60 -12.15 8.45
N LEU A 148 1.23 -13.44 8.54
CA LEU A 148 0.69 -14.20 7.42
C LEU A 148 -0.76 -13.77 7.23
N ASP A 149 -1.13 -13.30 6.04
CA ASP A 149 -2.49 -12.80 5.79
C ASP A 149 -3.14 -13.58 4.64
N ALA A 150 -4.44 -13.86 4.78
CA ALA A 150 -5.31 -14.28 3.70
C ALA A 150 -5.89 -13.06 2.97
N ILE A 151 -6.02 -13.16 1.65
CA ILE A 151 -6.53 -12.08 0.80
C ILE A 151 -7.54 -12.65 -0.18
N VAL A 152 -8.71 -12.02 -0.27
CA VAL A 152 -9.75 -12.36 -1.25
C VAL A 152 -10.25 -11.07 -1.87
N GLY A 153 -10.49 -11.08 -3.17
CA GLY A 153 -10.98 -9.91 -3.90
C GLY A 153 -11.88 -10.24 -5.07
N LEU A 154 -12.72 -9.28 -5.39
CA LEU A 154 -13.65 -9.32 -6.52
C LEU A 154 -13.47 -8.04 -7.34
N GLY A 155 -13.04 -8.18 -8.58
CA GLY A 155 -12.94 -7.12 -9.57
C GLY A 155 -14.16 -7.11 -10.47
N TYR A 156 -14.67 -5.92 -10.78
CA TYR A 156 -15.75 -5.72 -11.74
C TYR A 156 -15.44 -4.55 -12.67
N GLN A 157 -15.60 -4.76 -13.97
CA GLN A 157 -15.41 -3.72 -14.97
C GLN A 157 -16.69 -3.52 -15.79
N ILE A 158 -17.15 -2.29 -15.89
CA ILE A 158 -18.23 -1.90 -16.76
C ILE A 158 -17.80 -0.69 -17.59
N ASN A 159 -17.78 -0.84 -18.90
CA ASN A 159 -17.19 0.13 -19.81
C ASN A 159 -15.75 0.47 -19.37
N LYS A 160 -15.50 1.74 -19.02
CA LYS A 160 -14.21 2.22 -18.50
C LYS A 160 -14.11 2.20 -16.99
N LEU A 161 -15.22 2.11 -16.27
CA LEU A 161 -15.22 2.06 -14.80
C LEU A 161 -14.74 0.71 -14.31
N GLN A 162 -13.80 0.75 -13.37
CA GLN A 162 -13.22 -0.42 -12.75
C GLN A 162 -13.46 -0.36 -11.24
N PHE A 163 -13.98 -1.44 -10.70
CA PHE A 163 -14.29 -1.60 -9.28
C PHE A 163 -13.52 -2.79 -8.73
N VAL A 164 -13.05 -2.67 -7.50
CA VAL A 164 -12.48 -3.78 -6.75
C VAL A 164 -13.01 -3.72 -5.33
N LEU A 165 -13.51 -4.85 -4.85
CA LEU A 165 -13.80 -5.09 -3.44
C LEU A 165 -12.86 -6.19 -2.97
N ALA A 166 -12.11 -5.95 -1.90
CA ALA A 166 -11.18 -6.94 -1.37
C ALA A 166 -11.18 -6.95 0.16
N TRP A 167 -10.83 -8.10 0.73
CA TRP A 167 -10.69 -8.33 2.15
C TRP A 167 -9.33 -8.96 2.44
N GLN A 168 -8.66 -8.45 3.48
CA GLN A 168 -7.42 -8.99 4.01
C GLN A 168 -7.61 -9.32 5.49
N GLN A 169 -7.19 -10.50 5.89
CA GLN A 169 -7.26 -10.97 7.27
C GLN A 169 -5.91 -11.54 7.71
N PRO A 170 -5.27 -10.96 8.75
CA PRO A 170 -4.14 -11.57 9.40
C PRO A 170 -4.53 -12.92 10.02
N LEU A 171 -3.80 -13.97 9.67
CA LEU A 171 -3.95 -15.35 10.21
C LEU A 171 -2.99 -15.59 11.39
N THR A 172 -1.87 -14.87 11.40
CA THR A 172 -0.90 -14.88 12.50
C THR A 172 -0.68 -13.47 13.03
N GLN A 173 -0.08 -13.35 14.21
CA GLN A 173 0.26 -12.06 14.80
C GLN A 173 1.75 -11.80 14.73
N ASN A 174 2.16 -10.54 14.76
CA ASN A 174 3.56 -10.18 14.71
C ASN A 174 4.26 -10.39 16.08
N LYS A 175 5.59 -10.30 16.07
CA LYS A 175 6.42 -10.52 17.25
C LYS A 175 7.17 -9.26 17.71
N ASN A 176 6.65 -8.08 17.37
CA ASN A 176 7.21 -6.81 17.84
C ASN A 176 7.21 -6.75 19.36
N GLN A 177 8.22 -6.10 19.96
CA GLN A 177 8.40 -5.96 21.42
C GLN A 177 8.54 -4.49 21.82
N PHE A 178 8.15 -3.55 20.97
CA PHE A 178 8.29 -2.14 21.26
C PHE A 178 7.24 -1.67 22.29
N LEU A 179 7.73 -1.00 23.34
CA LEU A 179 6.93 -0.35 24.39
C LEU A 179 7.45 1.08 24.59
N ALA A 180 6.65 2.08 24.26
CA ALA A 180 7.00 3.49 24.45
C ALA A 180 7.18 3.86 25.93
N GLU A 181 6.38 3.24 26.80
CA GLU A 181 6.39 3.43 28.25
C GLU A 181 7.55 2.74 28.98
N ASN A 182 8.33 1.88 28.31
CA ASN A 182 9.47 1.21 28.92
C ASN A 182 10.56 2.25 29.27
N SER A 183 11.16 2.13 30.47
CA SER A 183 12.25 3.02 30.95
C SER A 183 13.47 3.00 30.03
N ASN A 184 13.78 1.86 29.42
CA ASN A 184 14.91 1.69 28.50
C ASN A 184 14.64 2.23 27.09
N THR A 185 13.40 2.61 26.77
CA THR A 185 13.07 3.18 25.46
C THR A 185 13.60 4.61 25.36
N PRO A 186 14.44 4.93 24.37
CA PRO A 186 14.93 6.29 24.13
C PRO A 186 13.80 7.31 24.04
N THR A 187 13.98 8.49 24.61
CA THR A 187 12.94 9.54 24.69
C THR A 187 12.37 9.89 23.32
N ILE A 188 13.19 9.93 22.28
CA ILE A 188 12.77 10.23 20.92
C ILE A 188 11.81 9.18 20.33
N LEU A 189 11.88 7.92 20.81
CA LEU A 189 10.98 6.86 20.37
C LEU A 189 9.67 6.81 21.17
N LYS A 190 9.59 7.48 22.33
CA LYS A 190 8.38 7.46 23.19
C LYS A 190 7.15 8.12 22.55
N GLN A 191 7.32 8.86 21.45
CA GLN A 191 6.23 9.44 20.67
C GLN A 191 5.49 8.42 19.78
N PHE A 192 6.08 7.22 19.60
CA PHE A 192 5.47 6.17 18.77
C PHE A 192 4.52 5.30 19.59
N GLN A 193 3.52 4.73 18.92
CA GLN A 193 2.57 3.81 19.53
C GLN A 193 3.27 2.52 20.00
N SER A 194 3.02 2.09 21.25
CA SER A 194 3.44 0.77 21.74
C SER A 194 2.81 -0.36 20.93
N THR A 195 3.64 -1.33 20.52
CA THR A 195 3.25 -2.43 19.63
C THR A 195 3.82 -3.78 20.07
N ASN A 196 4.11 -3.93 21.37
CA ASN A 196 4.55 -5.21 21.93
C ASN A 196 3.45 -6.27 21.78
N GLY A 197 3.76 -7.41 21.13
CA GLY A 197 2.77 -8.44 20.82
C GLY A 197 1.61 -7.92 19.99
N PHE A 198 1.90 -7.07 19.01
CA PHE A 198 0.91 -6.35 18.20
C PHE A 198 -0.05 -7.30 17.50
N LYS A 199 -1.34 -7.13 17.77
CA LYS A 199 -2.44 -7.86 17.14
C LYS A 199 -3.20 -6.93 16.21
N ARG A 200 -3.01 -7.13 14.93
CA ARG A 200 -3.65 -6.35 13.88
C ARG A 200 -5.00 -6.95 13.50
N SER A 201 -6.01 -6.09 13.29
CA SER A 201 -7.30 -6.47 12.71
C SER A 201 -7.22 -6.59 11.17
N GLY A 202 -8.29 -7.06 10.56
CA GLY A 202 -8.43 -7.15 9.10
C GLY A 202 -8.87 -5.84 8.47
N ASP A 203 -8.78 -5.79 7.12
CA ASP A 203 -9.19 -4.64 6.32
C ASP A 203 -10.16 -5.05 5.21
N ILE A 204 -11.11 -4.18 4.91
CA ILE A 204 -11.89 -4.20 3.67
C ILE A 204 -11.45 -3.03 2.81
N LEU A 205 -11.15 -3.31 1.56
CA LEU A 205 -10.77 -2.34 0.55
C LEU A 205 -11.86 -2.26 -0.51
N PHE A 206 -12.22 -1.04 -0.88
CA PHE A 206 -13.00 -0.79 -2.09
C PHE A 206 -12.25 0.19 -2.99
N ARG A 207 -12.14 -0.09 -4.28
CA ARG A 207 -11.52 0.81 -5.26
C ARG A 207 -12.48 1.10 -6.38
N VAL A 208 -12.53 2.36 -6.77
CA VAL A 208 -13.15 2.81 -8.01
C VAL A 208 -12.10 3.53 -8.83
N ALA A 209 -11.91 3.17 -10.09
CA ALA A 209 -10.96 3.80 -10.97
C ALA A 209 -11.56 4.06 -12.35
N TYR A 210 -11.11 5.15 -12.98
CA TYR A 210 -11.55 5.55 -14.32
C TYR A 210 -10.34 5.88 -15.20
N PRO A 211 -9.98 4.98 -16.14
CA PRO A 211 -8.90 5.23 -17.09
C PRO A 211 -9.36 6.15 -18.23
N LEU A 212 -8.48 7.07 -18.61
CA LEU A 212 -8.62 8.02 -19.71
C LEU A 212 -7.43 7.88 -20.64
N ALA A 213 -7.59 7.27 -21.79
CA ALA A 213 -6.59 7.27 -22.84
C ALA A 213 -6.44 8.71 -23.39
N LEU A 214 -5.29 9.33 -23.19
CA LEU A 214 -4.97 10.66 -23.72
C LEU A 214 -4.48 10.55 -25.17
N ASN A 215 -3.76 9.48 -25.49
CA ASN A 215 -3.36 9.08 -26.82
C ASN A 215 -2.95 7.59 -26.82
N ASN A 216 -2.44 7.07 -27.95
CA ASN A 216 -2.08 5.65 -28.11
C ASN A 216 -0.92 5.19 -27.19
N LYS A 217 -0.20 6.11 -26.54
CA LYS A 217 0.93 5.80 -25.67
C LYS A 217 0.73 6.25 -24.23
N LEU A 218 -0.19 7.18 -23.99
CA LEU A 218 -0.36 7.81 -22.69
C LEU A 218 -1.78 7.62 -22.17
N GLN A 219 -1.90 7.01 -20.99
CA GLN A 219 -3.14 6.84 -20.26
C GLN A 219 -3.03 7.48 -18.88
N PHE A 220 -4.05 8.23 -18.52
CA PHE A 220 -4.25 8.80 -17.20
C PHE A 220 -5.39 8.05 -16.52
N THR A 221 -5.19 7.61 -15.28
CA THR A 221 -6.24 6.95 -14.50
C THR A 221 -6.37 7.66 -13.16
N THR A 222 -7.57 8.06 -12.80
CA THR A 222 -7.87 8.58 -11.47
C THR A 222 -8.74 7.59 -10.71
N GLY A 223 -8.63 7.56 -9.40
CA GLY A 223 -9.42 6.66 -8.57
C GLY A 223 -9.51 7.06 -7.12
N LEU A 224 -10.50 6.47 -6.46
CA LEU A 224 -10.70 6.54 -5.02
C LEU A 224 -10.49 5.14 -4.43
N LEU A 225 -9.90 5.11 -3.25
CA LEU A 225 -9.54 3.88 -2.54
C LEU A 225 -9.90 4.03 -1.05
N PRO A 226 -11.17 3.86 -0.66
CA PRO A 226 -11.52 3.65 0.74
C PRO A 226 -11.00 2.29 1.23
N ILE A 227 -10.41 2.29 2.43
CA ILE A 227 -9.98 1.12 3.18
C ILE A 227 -10.58 1.25 4.57
N TYR A 228 -11.34 0.25 4.99
CA TYR A 228 -11.94 0.22 6.32
C TYR A 228 -11.25 -0.84 7.19
N HIS A 229 -10.61 -0.40 8.26
CA HIS A 229 -10.02 -1.26 9.29
C HIS A 229 -11.10 -1.73 10.24
N LEU A 230 -11.26 -3.06 10.37
CA LEU A 230 -12.50 -3.68 10.89
C LEU A 230 -12.67 -3.56 12.41
N ASP A 231 -11.55 -3.55 13.18
CA ASP A 231 -11.59 -3.42 14.63
C ASP A 231 -10.33 -2.70 15.13
N ASN A 232 -10.31 -2.24 16.39
CA ASN A 232 -9.14 -1.68 16.98
C ASN A 232 -8.01 -2.72 17.10
N ASP A 233 -6.81 -2.31 16.74
CA ASP A 233 -5.59 -3.07 16.97
C ASP A 233 -5.31 -3.17 18.47
N ARG A 234 -4.49 -4.13 18.89
CA ARG A 234 -4.18 -4.36 20.29
C ARG A 234 -2.69 -4.60 20.50
N TYR A 235 -2.24 -4.35 21.71
CA TYR A 235 -0.88 -4.65 22.15
C TYR A 235 -0.87 -5.12 23.61
N ILE A 236 0.25 -5.66 24.08
CA ILE A 236 0.45 -6.11 25.46
C ILE A 236 1.30 -5.04 26.17
N ASP A 237 0.77 -4.45 27.24
CA ASP A 237 1.46 -3.43 28.04
C ASP A 237 2.57 -4.01 28.95
N LEU A 238 3.27 -3.13 29.69
CA LEU A 238 4.32 -3.54 30.66
C LEU A 238 3.82 -4.49 31.75
N SER A 239 2.54 -4.46 32.08
CA SER A 239 1.94 -5.34 33.09
C SER A 239 1.53 -6.70 32.52
N GLY A 240 1.75 -6.94 31.22
CA GLY A 240 1.32 -8.15 30.53
C GLY A 240 -0.15 -8.16 30.14
N LYS A 241 -0.88 -7.05 30.29
CA LYS A 241 -2.29 -6.94 29.93
C LYS A 241 -2.45 -6.49 28.48
N GLU A 242 -3.41 -7.11 27.78
CA GLU A 242 -3.81 -6.69 26.44
C GLU A 242 -4.59 -5.37 26.53
N LYS A 243 -4.20 -4.41 25.68
CA LYS A 243 -4.85 -3.10 25.54
C LYS A 243 -5.25 -2.83 24.10
N SER A 244 -6.40 -2.22 23.94
CA SER A 244 -6.87 -1.68 22.66
C SER A 244 -6.12 -0.40 22.30
N ILE A 245 -5.82 -0.23 21.02
CA ILE A 245 -5.29 1.02 20.45
C ILE A 245 -6.48 1.77 19.89
N GLU A 246 -7.06 2.64 20.71
CA GLU A 246 -8.24 3.41 20.33
C GLU A 246 -7.97 4.28 19.12
N GLY A 247 -8.95 4.40 18.20
CA GLY A 247 -8.82 5.15 16.95
C GLY A 247 -8.11 4.41 15.83
N SER A 248 -7.66 3.16 16.05
CA SER A 248 -7.06 2.35 14.97
C SER A 248 -8.10 1.67 14.07
N LYS A 249 -9.34 1.47 14.53
CA LYS A 249 -10.50 1.12 13.72
C LYS A 249 -10.99 2.31 12.91
N GLY A 250 -11.44 2.09 11.67
CA GLY A 250 -12.13 3.12 10.92
C GLY A 250 -11.72 3.23 9.46
N LEU A 251 -12.16 4.31 8.84
CA LEU A 251 -12.01 4.57 7.41
C LEU A 251 -10.72 5.35 7.12
N THR A 252 -9.98 4.87 6.13
CA THR A 252 -8.98 5.63 5.39
C THR A 252 -9.48 5.79 3.96
N LEU A 253 -9.58 7.02 3.45
CA LEU A 253 -9.96 7.31 2.07
C LEU A 253 -8.75 7.87 1.34
N ASN A 254 -8.31 7.21 0.28
CA ASN A 254 -7.20 7.65 -0.55
C ASN A 254 -7.69 8.10 -1.93
N GLY A 255 -7.10 9.18 -2.46
CA GLY A 255 -7.12 9.54 -3.87
C GLY A 255 -5.88 8.99 -4.55
N ASN A 256 -6.04 8.40 -5.74
CA ASN A 256 -4.94 7.86 -6.52
C ASN A 256 -4.96 8.41 -7.96
N VAL A 257 -3.77 8.66 -8.49
CA VAL A 257 -3.56 9.03 -9.88
C VAL A 257 -2.48 8.13 -10.46
N PHE A 258 -2.75 7.53 -11.60
CA PHE A 258 -1.79 6.71 -12.36
C PHE A 258 -1.57 7.36 -13.72
N LEU A 259 -0.32 7.43 -14.14
CA LEU A 259 0.09 7.88 -15.45
C LEU A 259 0.90 6.76 -16.11
N ASP A 260 0.29 6.10 -17.09
CA ASP A 260 0.89 4.99 -17.83
C ASP A 260 1.44 5.51 -19.16
N TYR A 261 2.71 5.25 -19.44
CA TYR A 261 3.37 5.61 -20.69
C TYR A 261 3.96 4.37 -21.38
N ALA A 262 3.46 4.06 -22.57
CA ALA A 262 3.98 3.00 -23.42
C ALA A 262 5.24 3.49 -24.16
N LEU A 263 6.42 3.02 -23.75
CA LEU A 263 7.68 3.27 -24.44
C LEU A 263 7.68 2.61 -25.83
N ASN A 264 7.22 1.36 -25.86
CA ASN A 264 7.00 0.56 -27.06
C ASN A 264 5.95 -0.53 -26.77
N THR A 265 5.83 -1.54 -27.63
CA THR A 265 4.84 -2.63 -27.50
C THR A 265 5.09 -3.56 -26.32
N THR A 266 6.30 -3.58 -25.76
CA THR A 266 6.70 -4.48 -24.66
C THR A 266 7.04 -3.76 -23.36
N ASN A 267 7.41 -2.48 -23.43
CA ASN A 267 7.94 -1.73 -22.30
C ASN A 267 7.05 -0.56 -21.94
N ARG A 268 6.78 -0.40 -20.65
CA ARG A 268 5.94 0.68 -20.10
C ARG A 268 6.55 1.25 -18.84
N LEU A 269 6.28 2.52 -18.61
CA LEU A 269 6.49 3.21 -17.35
C LEU A 269 5.13 3.58 -16.77
N GLN A 270 4.98 3.41 -15.47
CA GLN A 270 3.83 3.91 -14.72
C GLN A 270 4.33 4.77 -13.56
N LEU A 271 3.81 5.97 -13.45
CA LEU A 271 3.92 6.80 -12.25
C LEU A 271 2.57 6.71 -11.53
N ASN A 272 2.61 6.31 -10.26
CA ASN A 272 1.46 6.33 -9.38
C ASN A 272 1.70 7.34 -8.25
N ILE A 273 0.73 8.19 -7.99
CA ILE A 273 0.72 9.13 -6.88
C ILE A 273 -0.54 8.85 -6.06
N GLY A 274 -0.36 8.63 -4.78
CA GLY A 274 -1.43 8.44 -3.81
C GLY A 274 -1.35 9.43 -2.68
N MET A 275 -2.51 9.93 -2.26
CA MET A 275 -2.65 10.75 -1.08
C MET A 275 -3.96 10.42 -0.36
N PRO A 276 -4.00 10.41 0.96
CA PRO A 276 -5.25 10.25 1.67
C PRO A 276 -6.00 11.57 1.77
N LEU A 277 -7.30 11.42 1.72
CA LEU A 277 -8.30 12.47 1.92
C LEU A 277 -8.91 12.39 3.32
N VAL A 278 -8.97 11.18 3.89
CA VAL A 278 -9.44 10.89 5.25
C VAL A 278 -8.52 9.83 5.87
N VAL A 279 -8.22 9.96 7.15
CA VAL A 279 -7.33 9.05 7.89
C VAL A 279 -7.94 8.63 9.22
N ARG A 280 -7.54 7.46 9.73
CA ARG A 280 -7.83 7.00 11.09
C ARG A 280 -7.03 7.80 12.11
N ASP A 281 -7.52 7.90 13.35
CA ASP A 281 -6.87 8.66 14.41
C ASP A 281 -5.55 8.00 14.84
N ALA A 282 -5.51 6.67 14.96
CA ALA A 282 -4.32 5.89 15.28
C ALA A 282 -3.95 4.92 14.16
N ARG A 283 -2.64 4.76 13.92
CA ARG A 283 -2.08 3.99 12.80
C ARG A 283 -0.84 3.22 13.23
N PRO A 284 -1.01 2.25 14.11
CA PRO A 284 0.11 1.55 14.74
C PRO A 284 0.84 0.58 13.80
N ASP A 285 0.31 0.32 12.61
CA ASP A 285 0.82 -0.68 11.67
C ASP A 285 2.12 -0.28 10.94
N GLY A 286 2.63 0.97 11.13
CA GLY A 286 3.93 1.39 10.59
C GLY A 286 4.02 1.43 9.06
N LEU A 287 2.90 1.29 8.33
CA LEU A 287 2.87 1.41 6.87
C LEU A 287 2.96 2.87 6.44
N THR A 288 3.52 3.11 5.27
CA THR A 288 3.64 4.46 4.69
C THR A 288 2.29 5.15 4.62
N ARG A 289 2.21 6.37 5.08
CA ARG A 289 0.95 7.03 5.36
C ARG A 289 0.79 8.43 4.82
N GLY A 290 1.90 9.02 4.43
CA GLY A 290 1.91 10.29 3.77
C GLY A 290 1.62 10.21 2.29
N PHE A 291 2.00 11.25 1.58
CA PHE A 291 2.15 11.21 0.14
C PHE A 291 3.01 9.99 -0.23
N ILE A 292 2.55 9.23 -1.20
CA ILE A 292 3.33 8.15 -1.80
C ILE A 292 3.46 8.41 -3.30
N ALA A 293 4.67 8.28 -3.81
CA ALA A 293 4.97 8.26 -5.23
C ALA A 293 5.66 6.95 -5.58
N THR A 294 5.15 6.26 -6.58
CA THR A 294 5.69 4.99 -7.09
C THR A 294 6.03 5.14 -8.56
N LEU A 295 7.23 4.77 -8.94
CA LEU A 295 7.65 4.61 -10.32
C LEU A 295 7.82 3.12 -10.62
N GLU A 296 7.12 2.63 -11.65
CA GLU A 296 7.10 1.24 -12.05
C GLU A 296 7.55 1.10 -13.51
N TYR A 297 8.49 0.22 -13.77
CA TYR A 297 8.86 -0.21 -15.11
C TYR A 297 8.29 -1.62 -15.35
N LYS A 298 7.55 -1.79 -16.43
CA LYS A 298 6.91 -3.05 -16.83
C LYS A 298 7.48 -3.53 -18.15
N PHE A 299 8.03 -4.73 -18.13
CA PHE A 299 8.49 -5.47 -19.31
C PHE A 299 7.54 -6.64 -19.59
N GLN A 300 7.02 -6.72 -20.83
CA GLN A 300 6.04 -7.72 -21.27
C GLN A 300 6.65 -8.64 -22.33
N PHE A 301 6.45 -9.95 -22.23
CA PHE A 301 7.01 -10.96 -23.13
C PHE A 301 6.07 -12.15 -23.36
#